data_0eb940f0f179d41e62c5140591339798
#
_entry.id   0eb940f0f179d41e62c5140591339798
#
_cell.length_a   1.000
_cell.length_b   1.000
_cell.length_c   1.000
_cell.angle_alpha   90.00
_cell.angle_beta   90.00
_cell.angle_gamma   90.00
#
_symmetry.space_group_name_H-M   'P 1'
#
loop_
_entity.id
_entity.type
_entity.pdbx_description
1 polymer ?
#
loop_
_entity_poly.entity_id
_entity_poly.type
_entity_poly.pdbx_seq_one_letter_code
_entity_poly.pdbx_strand_id
1 'polypeptide(L)'
;LVECVSRLDAGDHLFFTDWRGDPDELMRPGGPTVAELFTDAVRRGVCVRGLVWRSHMDRLSFSKEENRALDVEIEHGGGEVILDQRVRRLGSHHQKFVVLRHDQDPTQDVAFVGGIDLCHGRRDDADHAGDPQSVPMAAVYGARPPWHDVQLMLRGPTVGVLDTVFRERWDDPNSPDEDHPIAWIHDKLHHTRLQADALPDQLPPPPECGPMFVQNLRTYPAIRPPYYFAPDGERSVARGYTKAIKQARRLVYLEDQYMWSAEVARLFAEALADNPRLHLVVIVPRVPDQDGAFVERPQLVGRWQAIEMCRRAGEGRVHVFDVENHDSVPVYVHAKVCVVDDVWASVGSDNFNRRSWTHDSELSSGVLDT
;
A
#
# COMPACT_ATOMS: atom_id res chain seq x y z
N LEU A 1 1.27 -14.97 -3.91
CA LEU A 1 -0.16 -14.83 -3.63
C LEU A 1 -0.95 -15.95 -4.32
N VAL A 2 -0.87 -16.15 -5.64
CA VAL A 2 -1.65 -17.16 -6.40
C VAL A 2 -1.59 -18.55 -5.76
N GLU A 3 -0.39 -19.05 -5.45
CA GLU A 3 -0.21 -20.37 -4.82
C GLU A 3 -0.83 -20.46 -3.43
N CYS A 4 -0.80 -19.39 -2.64
CA CYS A 4 -1.41 -19.37 -1.32
C CYS A 4 -2.94 -19.36 -1.43
N VAL A 5 -3.51 -18.53 -2.31
CA VAL A 5 -4.96 -18.49 -2.55
C VAL A 5 -5.47 -19.82 -3.09
N SER A 6 -4.71 -20.50 -3.97
CA SER A 6 -5.13 -21.80 -4.50
C SER A 6 -5.19 -22.94 -3.46
N ARG A 7 -4.63 -22.74 -2.27
CA ARG A 7 -4.68 -23.70 -1.15
C ARG A 7 -5.83 -23.48 -0.19
N LEU A 8 -6.55 -22.36 -0.31
CA LEU A 8 -7.71 -22.07 0.53
C LEU A 8 -8.88 -22.98 0.16
N ASP A 9 -9.58 -23.46 1.16
CA ASP A 9 -10.75 -24.32 1.06
C ASP A 9 -11.98 -23.74 1.79
N ALA A 10 -13.07 -24.47 1.81
CA ALA A 10 -14.32 -24.06 2.45
C ALA A 10 -14.13 -23.77 3.95
N GLY A 11 -14.58 -22.58 4.37
CA GLY A 11 -14.43 -22.09 5.74
C GLY A 11 -13.22 -21.19 5.95
N ASP A 12 -12.26 -21.16 5.02
CA ASP A 12 -11.12 -20.27 5.06
C ASP A 12 -11.51 -18.82 4.70
N HIS A 13 -10.67 -17.85 5.08
CA HIS A 13 -10.91 -16.44 4.82
C HIS A 13 -9.83 -15.85 3.91
N LEU A 14 -10.28 -15.04 2.95
CA LEU A 14 -9.45 -14.16 2.14
C LEU A 14 -9.95 -12.74 2.31
N PHE A 15 -9.19 -11.90 3.01
CA PHE A 15 -9.49 -10.49 3.18
C PHE A 15 -8.43 -9.63 2.51
N PHE A 16 -8.83 -8.59 1.79
CA PHE A 16 -7.88 -7.71 1.11
C PHE A 16 -8.30 -6.24 1.19
N THR A 17 -7.30 -5.38 1.14
CA THR A 17 -7.51 -3.94 0.97
C THR A 17 -6.65 -3.43 -0.16
N ASP A 18 -7.18 -2.48 -0.93
CA ASP A 18 -6.43 -1.90 -2.03
C ASP A 18 -6.81 -0.44 -2.33
N TRP A 19 -5.87 0.29 -2.92
CA TRP A 19 -6.13 1.61 -3.46
C TRP A 19 -6.76 1.52 -4.85
N ARG A 20 -6.28 0.59 -5.68
CA ARG A 20 -6.79 0.31 -7.01
C ARG A 20 -6.78 -1.20 -7.27
N GLY A 21 -7.87 -1.71 -7.83
CA GLY A 21 -7.98 -3.09 -8.28
C GLY A 21 -8.56 -3.16 -9.69
N ASP A 22 -7.85 -3.82 -10.61
CA ASP A 22 -8.32 -4.08 -11.97
C ASP A 22 -8.69 -5.58 -12.09
N PRO A 23 -9.96 -5.92 -12.38
CA PRO A 23 -10.43 -7.31 -12.35
C PRO A 23 -9.72 -8.21 -13.36
N ASP A 24 -9.29 -7.65 -14.49
CA ASP A 24 -8.66 -8.34 -15.62
C ASP A 24 -7.12 -8.33 -15.56
N GLU A 25 -6.49 -7.74 -14.52
CA GLU A 25 -5.04 -7.83 -14.36
C GLU A 25 -4.59 -9.27 -14.10
N LEU A 26 -3.63 -9.73 -14.89
CA LEU A 26 -3.06 -11.08 -14.75
C LEU A 26 -2.13 -11.14 -13.53
N MET A 27 -2.39 -12.05 -12.62
CA MET A 27 -1.56 -12.26 -11.43
C MET A 27 -0.17 -12.83 -11.76
N ARG A 28 -0.01 -13.42 -12.92
CA ARG A 28 1.26 -13.88 -13.53
C ARG A 28 1.06 -14.13 -15.02
N PRO A 29 2.11 -14.15 -15.84
CA PRO A 29 1.99 -14.48 -17.26
C PRO A 29 1.28 -15.83 -17.47
N GLY A 30 0.17 -15.83 -18.23
CA GLY A 30 -0.65 -17.02 -18.50
C GLY A 30 -1.37 -17.61 -17.27
N GLY A 31 -1.43 -16.86 -16.16
CA GLY A 31 -2.16 -17.24 -14.94
C GLY A 31 -3.56 -16.64 -14.89
N PRO A 32 -4.26 -16.80 -13.75
CA PRO A 32 -5.56 -16.19 -13.54
C PRO A 32 -5.47 -14.67 -13.46
N THR A 33 -6.57 -14.00 -13.76
CA THR A 33 -6.77 -12.58 -13.41
C THR A 33 -7.07 -12.42 -11.92
N VAL A 34 -7.07 -11.18 -11.43
CA VAL A 34 -7.46 -10.87 -10.04
C VAL A 34 -8.88 -11.39 -9.76
N ALA A 35 -9.84 -11.06 -10.65
CA ALA A 35 -11.23 -11.50 -10.49
C ALA A 35 -11.36 -13.03 -10.55
N GLU A 36 -10.71 -13.69 -11.51
CA GLU A 36 -10.72 -15.15 -11.60
C GLU A 36 -10.18 -15.81 -10.35
N LEU A 37 -9.02 -15.34 -9.83
CA LEU A 37 -8.39 -15.90 -8.65
C LEU A 37 -9.31 -15.82 -7.42
N PHE A 38 -9.96 -14.68 -7.21
CA PHE A 38 -10.79 -14.45 -6.04
C PHE A 38 -12.17 -15.11 -6.16
N THR A 39 -12.79 -15.07 -7.34
CA THR A 39 -14.06 -15.78 -7.57
C THR A 39 -13.91 -17.30 -7.54
N ASP A 40 -12.80 -17.85 -7.96
CA ASP A 40 -12.49 -19.27 -7.81
C ASP A 40 -12.34 -19.66 -6.33
N ALA A 41 -11.76 -18.81 -5.49
CA ALA A 41 -11.73 -19.03 -4.04
C ALA A 41 -13.16 -19.04 -3.45
N VAL A 42 -14.01 -18.08 -3.84
CA VAL A 42 -15.43 -18.07 -3.45
C VAL A 42 -16.15 -19.38 -3.82
N ARG A 43 -15.95 -19.88 -5.05
CA ARG A 43 -16.55 -21.15 -5.52
C ARG A 43 -16.12 -22.36 -4.71
N ARG A 44 -14.92 -22.33 -4.12
CA ARG A 44 -14.45 -23.35 -3.19
C ARG A 44 -15.01 -23.21 -1.78
N GLY A 45 -15.78 -22.16 -1.49
CA GLY A 45 -16.39 -21.89 -0.19
C GLY A 45 -15.54 -21.02 0.74
N VAL A 46 -14.54 -20.32 0.19
CA VAL A 46 -13.74 -19.34 0.93
C VAL A 46 -14.55 -18.06 1.14
N CYS A 47 -14.48 -17.50 2.34
CA CYS A 47 -15.05 -16.19 2.63
C CYS A 47 -14.13 -15.08 2.07
N VAL A 48 -14.49 -14.52 0.91
CA VAL A 48 -13.74 -13.44 0.26
C VAL A 48 -14.39 -12.10 0.55
N ARG A 49 -13.59 -11.17 1.13
CA ARG A 49 -14.04 -9.81 1.49
C ARG A 49 -12.98 -8.78 1.10
N GLY A 50 -13.40 -7.67 0.50
CA GLY A 50 -12.51 -6.61 0.03
C GLY A 50 -12.92 -5.22 0.49
N LEU A 51 -11.93 -4.39 0.82
CA LEU A 51 -12.08 -2.95 1.03
C LEU A 51 -11.23 -2.23 -0.01
N VAL A 52 -11.85 -1.66 -1.01
CA VAL A 52 -11.16 -0.95 -2.09
C VAL A 52 -11.53 0.54 -2.02
N TRP A 53 -10.56 1.40 -2.25
CA TRP A 53 -10.83 2.83 -2.24
C TRP A 53 -11.87 3.20 -3.30
N ARG A 54 -12.92 3.90 -2.88
CA ARG A 54 -13.97 4.34 -3.81
C ARG A 54 -13.48 5.32 -4.87
N SER A 55 -12.35 6.00 -4.58
CA SER A 55 -11.77 7.04 -5.41
C SER A 55 -12.64 8.32 -5.54
N HIS A 56 -12.04 9.38 -6.00
CA HIS A 56 -12.74 10.62 -6.36
C HIS A 56 -13.23 10.54 -7.81
N MET A 57 -13.88 11.59 -8.32
CA MET A 57 -14.40 11.60 -9.70
C MET A 57 -13.29 11.41 -10.74
N ASP A 58 -13.55 10.64 -11.78
CA ASP A 58 -12.61 10.16 -12.83
C ASP A 58 -11.89 11.24 -13.67
N ARG A 59 -12.01 12.51 -13.31
CA ARG A 59 -11.45 13.63 -14.10
C ARG A 59 -9.94 13.83 -13.97
N LEU A 60 -9.23 13.08 -13.09
CA LEU A 60 -7.82 13.29 -12.76
C LEU A 60 -7.05 11.96 -12.65
N SER A 61 -7.31 10.99 -13.50
CA SER A 61 -6.67 9.65 -13.48
C SER A 61 -6.96 8.85 -12.19
N PHE A 62 -8.14 9.01 -11.63
CA PHE A 62 -8.61 8.21 -10.51
C PHE A 62 -9.25 6.89 -11.00
N SER A 63 -9.29 5.89 -10.14
CA SER A 63 -9.60 4.48 -10.45
C SER A 63 -11.03 4.08 -10.09
N LYS A 64 -12.01 4.98 -10.25
CA LYS A 64 -13.38 4.73 -9.79
C LYS A 64 -14.09 3.63 -10.58
N GLU A 65 -13.92 3.63 -11.90
CA GLU A 65 -14.58 2.66 -12.78
C GLU A 65 -13.96 1.27 -12.60
N GLU A 66 -12.63 1.18 -12.53
CA GLU A 66 -11.89 -0.07 -12.34
C GLU A 66 -12.19 -0.69 -10.98
N ASN A 67 -12.17 0.10 -9.92
CA ASN A 67 -12.48 -0.37 -8.56
C ASN A 67 -13.92 -0.89 -8.46
N ARG A 68 -14.86 -0.25 -9.16
CA ARG A 68 -16.24 -0.74 -9.26
C ARG A 68 -16.35 -2.01 -10.10
N ALA A 69 -15.58 -2.14 -11.18
CA ALA A 69 -15.57 -3.34 -11.99
C ALA A 69 -15.07 -4.55 -11.18
N LEU A 70 -14.04 -4.36 -10.35
CA LEU A 70 -13.55 -5.40 -9.45
C LEU A 70 -14.62 -5.81 -8.41
N ASP A 71 -15.29 -4.82 -7.81
CA ASP A 71 -16.42 -5.04 -6.89
C ASP A 71 -17.51 -5.91 -7.54
N VAL A 72 -18.00 -5.51 -8.70
CA VAL A 72 -19.05 -6.23 -9.44
C VAL A 72 -18.64 -7.68 -9.78
N GLU A 73 -17.42 -7.90 -10.24
CA GLU A 73 -16.96 -9.25 -10.62
C GLU A 73 -16.86 -10.17 -9.39
N ILE A 74 -16.36 -9.68 -8.27
CA ILE A 74 -16.27 -10.47 -7.04
C ILE A 74 -17.64 -10.73 -6.45
N GLU A 75 -18.55 -9.74 -6.44
CA GLU A 75 -19.93 -9.92 -5.97
C GLU A 75 -20.71 -10.92 -6.83
N HIS A 76 -20.56 -10.90 -8.15
CA HIS A 76 -21.16 -11.90 -9.03
C HIS A 76 -20.63 -13.32 -8.72
N GLY A 77 -19.41 -13.44 -8.24
CA GLY A 77 -18.86 -14.70 -7.76
C GLY A 77 -19.39 -15.15 -6.39
N GLY A 78 -20.07 -14.28 -5.64
CA GLY A 78 -20.59 -14.53 -4.30
C GLY A 78 -19.67 -14.05 -3.17
N GLY A 79 -18.58 -13.32 -3.49
CA GLY A 79 -17.79 -12.57 -2.52
C GLY A 79 -18.44 -11.22 -2.20
N GLU A 80 -17.71 -10.35 -1.48
CA GLU A 80 -18.20 -9.02 -1.16
C GLU A 80 -17.06 -8.02 -1.13
N VAL A 81 -17.24 -6.89 -1.80
CA VAL A 81 -16.31 -5.77 -1.79
C VAL A 81 -17.05 -4.49 -1.40
N ILE A 82 -16.41 -3.67 -0.56
CA ILE A 82 -16.94 -2.35 -0.22
C ILE A 82 -16.02 -1.30 -0.82
N LEU A 83 -16.61 -0.38 -1.58
CA LEU A 83 -15.94 0.81 -2.07
C LEU A 83 -15.89 1.85 -0.94
N ASP A 84 -14.75 1.92 -0.26
CA ASP A 84 -14.59 2.65 0.99
C ASP A 84 -14.10 4.10 0.77
N GLN A 85 -14.93 5.07 1.15
CA GLN A 85 -14.64 6.51 1.13
C GLN A 85 -14.53 7.11 2.54
N ARG A 86 -14.46 6.29 3.59
CA ARG A 86 -14.22 6.75 4.96
C ARG A 86 -12.78 7.25 5.11
N VAL A 87 -12.50 8.38 4.49
CA VAL A 87 -11.20 9.04 4.44
C VAL A 87 -11.35 10.53 4.71
N ARG A 88 -10.27 11.19 5.01
CA ARG A 88 -10.27 12.64 5.10
C ARG A 88 -10.53 13.26 3.73
N ARG A 89 -11.17 14.42 3.68
CA ARG A 89 -11.35 15.17 2.42
C ARG A 89 -10.02 15.33 1.69
N LEU A 90 -9.97 14.94 0.42
CA LEU A 90 -8.77 14.83 -0.43
C LEU A 90 -7.76 13.76 0.04
N GLY A 91 -8.11 12.92 1.01
CA GLY A 91 -7.35 11.73 1.38
C GLY A 91 -7.74 10.52 0.54
N SER A 92 -7.04 9.42 0.76
CA SER A 92 -7.32 8.13 0.12
C SER A 92 -7.26 6.97 1.12
N HIS A 93 -7.99 5.91 0.83
CA HIS A 93 -7.70 4.60 1.39
C HIS A 93 -6.52 4.03 0.62
N HIS A 94 -5.35 4.03 1.22
CA HIS A 94 -4.10 3.67 0.52
C HIS A 94 -3.43 2.41 1.07
N GLN A 95 -4.06 1.74 2.03
CA GLN A 95 -3.59 0.46 2.56
C GLN A 95 -3.64 -0.61 1.47
N LYS A 96 -2.59 -1.44 1.40
CA LYS A 96 -2.45 -2.54 0.46
C LYS A 96 -1.99 -3.78 1.21
N PHE A 97 -2.91 -4.67 1.49
CA PHE A 97 -2.57 -5.95 2.10
C PHE A 97 -3.61 -7.02 1.79
N VAL A 98 -3.18 -8.26 1.83
CA VAL A 98 -4.03 -9.44 1.71
C VAL A 98 -3.78 -10.35 2.90
N VAL A 99 -4.84 -10.83 3.54
CA VAL A 99 -4.78 -11.77 4.66
C VAL A 99 -5.48 -13.05 4.27
N LEU A 100 -4.79 -14.17 4.40
CA LEU A 100 -5.30 -15.51 4.15
C LEU A 100 -5.29 -16.27 5.48
N ARG A 101 -6.47 -16.71 5.93
CA ARG A 101 -6.64 -17.46 7.19
C ARG A 101 -7.22 -18.83 6.90
N HIS A 102 -6.63 -19.83 7.50
CA HIS A 102 -7.03 -21.23 7.35
C HIS A 102 -7.72 -21.70 8.64
N ASP A 103 -9.01 -22.03 8.55
CA ASP A 103 -9.82 -22.44 9.71
C ASP A 103 -9.27 -23.70 10.39
N GLN A 104 -8.85 -24.68 9.61
CA GLN A 104 -8.39 -25.97 10.12
C GLN A 104 -6.88 -26.04 10.39
N ASP A 105 -6.07 -25.21 9.76
CA ASP A 105 -4.60 -25.22 9.92
C ASP A 105 -4.01 -23.80 9.98
N PRO A 106 -4.02 -23.16 11.16
CA PRO A 106 -3.48 -21.82 11.34
C PRO A 106 -1.98 -21.68 11.01
N THR A 107 -1.25 -22.80 10.85
CA THR A 107 0.17 -22.75 10.46
C THR A 107 0.35 -22.37 9.00
N GLN A 108 -0.70 -22.46 8.18
CA GLN A 108 -0.72 -22.04 6.79
C GLN A 108 -1.08 -20.55 6.62
N ASP A 109 -1.53 -19.88 7.68
CA ASP A 109 -1.92 -18.47 7.64
C ASP A 109 -0.80 -17.61 7.11
N VAL A 110 -1.15 -16.70 6.21
CA VAL A 110 -0.19 -15.81 5.57
C VAL A 110 -0.82 -14.45 5.27
N ALA A 111 -0.02 -13.41 5.36
CA ALA A 111 -0.43 -12.09 4.89
C ALA A 111 0.63 -11.49 3.96
N PHE A 112 0.17 -10.64 3.06
CA PHE A 112 0.99 -9.87 2.13
C PHE A 112 0.79 -8.39 2.41
N VAL A 113 1.89 -7.63 2.62
CA VAL A 113 1.87 -6.19 2.94
C VAL A 113 2.93 -5.49 2.11
N GLY A 114 2.58 -4.41 1.43
CA GLY A 114 3.57 -3.65 0.67
C GLY A 114 3.01 -2.53 -0.19
N GLY A 115 3.71 -2.18 -1.25
CA GLY A 115 3.35 -1.13 -2.18
C GLY A 115 2.51 -1.60 -3.37
N ILE A 116 2.41 -2.90 -3.60
CA ILE A 116 1.81 -3.48 -4.82
C ILE A 116 0.28 -3.47 -4.74
N ASP A 117 -0.35 -2.72 -5.63
CA ASP A 117 -1.80 -2.78 -5.87
C ASP A 117 -2.17 -3.99 -6.76
N LEU A 118 -3.40 -4.47 -6.66
CA LEU A 118 -3.99 -5.50 -7.51
C LEU A 118 -4.48 -4.90 -8.85
N CYS A 119 -3.63 -4.16 -9.53
CA CYS A 119 -4.01 -3.42 -10.73
C CYS A 119 -2.95 -3.50 -11.84
N HIS A 120 -3.34 -3.06 -13.03
CA HIS A 120 -2.45 -2.96 -14.19
C HIS A 120 -1.18 -2.17 -13.87
N GLY A 121 -0.09 -2.59 -14.52
CA GLY A 121 1.16 -1.87 -14.45
C GLY A 121 1.99 -2.10 -13.20
N ARG A 122 1.67 -3.12 -12.43
CA ARG A 122 2.44 -3.50 -11.24
C ARG A 122 3.30 -4.74 -11.46
N ARG A 123 3.19 -5.35 -12.63
CA ARG A 123 3.95 -6.54 -12.97
C ARG A 123 5.23 -6.17 -13.69
N ASP A 124 6.33 -6.74 -13.25
CA ASP A 124 7.63 -6.66 -13.91
C ASP A 124 8.44 -7.92 -13.58
N ASP A 125 9.62 -8.04 -14.14
CA ASP A 125 10.55 -9.15 -13.91
C ASP A 125 11.88 -8.65 -13.30
N ALA A 126 12.80 -9.58 -13.04
CA ALA A 126 14.08 -9.26 -12.41
C ALA A 126 15.00 -8.42 -13.31
N ASP A 127 14.78 -8.41 -14.61
CA ASP A 127 15.55 -7.63 -15.58
C ASP A 127 14.93 -6.26 -15.84
N HIS A 128 13.79 -5.98 -15.24
CA HIS A 128 13.00 -4.78 -15.47
C HIS A 128 12.70 -4.54 -16.95
N ALA A 129 12.25 -5.61 -17.64
CA ALA A 129 11.87 -5.54 -19.06
C ALA A 129 10.56 -4.78 -19.28
N GLY A 130 9.83 -4.51 -18.20
CA GLY A 130 8.56 -3.81 -18.20
C GLY A 130 7.40 -4.61 -18.76
N ASP A 131 6.21 -4.12 -18.56
CA ASP A 131 4.98 -4.71 -19.07
C ASP A 131 4.17 -3.69 -19.87
N PRO A 132 3.47 -4.09 -20.96
CA PRO A 132 2.57 -3.18 -21.66
C PRO A 132 1.50 -2.63 -20.71
N GLN A 133 1.36 -1.31 -20.67
CA GLN A 133 0.45 -0.65 -19.76
C GLN A 133 -0.84 -0.26 -20.45
N SER A 134 -1.97 -0.47 -19.80
CA SER A 134 -3.25 0.09 -20.21
C SER A 134 -3.34 1.59 -19.93
N VAL A 135 -2.61 2.10 -18.92
CA VAL A 135 -2.53 3.52 -18.59
C VAL A 135 -1.17 4.06 -19.01
N PRO A 136 -1.10 5.05 -19.88
CA PRO A 136 0.17 5.65 -20.32
C PRO A 136 0.92 6.27 -19.13
N MET A 137 2.21 6.02 -19.05
CA MET A 137 3.14 6.72 -18.17
C MET A 137 3.88 7.83 -18.92
N ALA A 138 4.70 8.62 -18.21
CA ALA A 138 5.55 9.62 -18.82
C ALA A 138 6.41 9.03 -19.94
N ALA A 139 6.59 9.75 -21.02
CA ALA A 139 7.20 9.25 -22.26
C ALA A 139 8.60 8.65 -22.08
N VAL A 140 9.32 9.07 -21.04
CA VAL A 140 10.66 8.56 -20.72
C VAL A 140 10.66 7.08 -20.35
N TYR A 141 9.54 6.54 -19.82
CA TYR A 141 9.40 5.13 -19.45
C TYR A 141 9.07 4.21 -20.63
N GLY A 142 8.79 4.79 -21.81
CA GLY A 142 8.50 4.03 -23.01
C GLY A 142 7.13 3.35 -23.05
N ALA A 143 6.94 2.43 -23.98
CA ALA A 143 5.68 1.70 -24.18
C ALA A 143 5.51 0.51 -23.23
N ARG A 144 6.58 0.10 -22.57
CA ARG A 144 6.63 -0.98 -21.57
C ARG A 144 7.35 -0.45 -20.33
N PRO A 145 6.69 0.40 -19.51
CA PRO A 145 7.33 1.03 -18.37
C PRO A 145 7.84 0.00 -17.37
N PRO A 146 9.14 0.00 -17.06
CA PRO A 146 9.68 -0.84 -15.99
C PRO A 146 9.16 -0.36 -14.64
N TRP A 147 8.82 -1.31 -13.76
CA TRP A 147 8.23 -1.04 -12.45
C TRP A 147 9.01 -1.73 -11.32
N HIS A 148 9.30 -1.00 -10.24
CA HIS A 148 9.93 -1.55 -9.05
C HIS A 148 9.06 -1.32 -7.82
N ASP A 149 8.69 -2.40 -7.15
CA ASP A 149 7.91 -2.38 -5.92
C ASP A 149 8.29 -3.53 -4.99
N VAL A 150 7.90 -3.46 -3.72
CA VAL A 150 8.23 -4.45 -2.70
C VAL A 150 7.00 -4.88 -1.93
N GLN A 151 6.89 -6.19 -1.69
CA GLN A 151 5.84 -6.79 -0.87
C GLN A 151 6.44 -7.78 0.12
N LEU A 152 6.07 -7.69 1.39
CA LEU A 152 6.39 -8.70 2.40
C LEU A 152 5.37 -9.82 2.36
N MET A 153 5.83 -11.04 2.53
CA MET A 153 5.02 -12.19 2.92
C MET A 153 5.28 -12.49 4.40
N LEU A 154 4.25 -12.41 5.22
CA LEU A 154 4.30 -12.51 6.67
C LEU A 154 3.57 -13.77 7.14
N ARG A 155 4.09 -14.42 8.16
CA ARG A 155 3.47 -15.54 8.86
C ARG A 155 3.51 -15.31 10.38
N GLY A 156 2.83 -16.18 11.13
CA GLY A 156 2.78 -16.12 12.58
C GLY A 156 1.78 -15.09 13.12
N PRO A 157 1.86 -14.70 14.39
CA PRO A 157 0.84 -13.91 15.09
C PRO A 157 0.47 -12.58 14.42
N THR A 158 1.40 -11.98 13.67
CA THR A 158 1.16 -10.72 12.95
C THR A 158 0.03 -10.83 11.92
N VAL A 159 -0.23 -12.04 11.37
CA VAL A 159 -1.36 -12.28 10.46
C VAL A 159 -2.69 -12.05 11.16
N GLY A 160 -2.82 -12.48 12.41
CA GLY A 160 -4.00 -12.20 13.24
C GLY A 160 -4.19 -10.71 13.55
N VAL A 161 -3.08 -9.97 13.68
CA VAL A 161 -3.14 -8.50 13.84
C VAL A 161 -3.65 -7.84 12.56
N LEU A 162 -3.20 -8.29 11.38
CA LEU A 162 -3.66 -7.77 10.09
C LEU A 162 -5.13 -8.12 9.81
N ASP A 163 -5.58 -9.31 10.22
CA ASP A 163 -6.99 -9.68 10.23
C ASP A 163 -7.82 -8.70 11.07
N THR A 164 -7.33 -8.36 12.28
CA THR A 164 -7.96 -7.34 13.13
C THR A 164 -8.02 -5.96 12.45
N VAL A 165 -6.94 -5.54 11.78
CA VAL A 165 -6.92 -4.25 11.04
C VAL A 165 -7.97 -4.21 9.95
N PHE A 166 -8.18 -5.32 9.22
CA PHE A 166 -9.24 -5.42 8.23
C PHE A 166 -10.63 -5.30 8.88
N ARG A 167 -10.87 -6.08 9.95
CA ARG A 167 -12.15 -6.12 10.67
C ARG A 167 -12.53 -4.78 11.28
N GLU A 168 -11.58 -4.09 11.92
CA GLU A 168 -11.81 -2.75 12.48
C GLU A 168 -12.38 -1.79 11.43
N ARG A 169 -11.90 -1.86 10.20
CA ARG A 169 -12.37 -0.98 9.13
C ARG A 169 -13.63 -1.51 8.45
N TRP A 170 -13.78 -2.82 8.34
CA TRP A 170 -14.98 -3.46 7.79
C TRP A 170 -16.21 -3.18 8.67
N ASP A 171 -16.06 -3.38 9.97
CA ASP A 171 -17.12 -3.24 10.97
C ASP A 171 -17.35 -1.78 11.41
N ASP A 172 -16.66 -0.81 10.80
CA ASP A 172 -16.87 0.61 11.14
C ASP A 172 -18.31 1.01 10.83
N PRO A 173 -19.07 1.50 11.83
CA PRO A 173 -20.47 1.82 11.68
C PRO A 173 -20.75 3.04 10.80
N ASN A 174 -19.71 3.80 10.46
CA ASN A 174 -19.84 4.94 9.57
C ASN A 174 -20.10 4.47 8.14
N SER A 175 -20.95 5.19 7.43
CA SER A 175 -21.21 4.89 6.02
C SER A 175 -19.90 4.92 5.22
N PRO A 176 -19.63 3.93 4.36
CA PRO A 176 -18.48 3.97 3.46
C PRO A 176 -18.59 5.07 2.39
N ASP A 177 -19.70 5.78 2.34
CA ASP A 177 -20.00 6.83 1.37
C ASP A 177 -19.73 8.23 1.94
N GLU A 178 -19.35 9.19 1.07
CA GLU A 178 -19.37 10.62 1.42
C GLU A 178 -20.81 11.10 1.59
N ASP A 179 -21.10 11.91 2.60
CA ASP A 179 -22.37 12.60 2.85
C ASP A 179 -22.72 13.64 1.76
N HIS A 180 -22.56 13.29 0.48
CA HIS A 180 -22.88 14.18 -0.63
C HIS A 180 -24.17 13.71 -1.33
N PRO A 181 -25.23 14.53 -1.37
CA PRO A 181 -26.54 14.13 -1.94
C PRO A 181 -26.47 13.58 -3.37
N ILE A 182 -25.55 14.10 -4.18
CA ILE A 182 -25.35 13.66 -5.56
C ILE A 182 -24.69 12.28 -5.62
N ALA A 183 -23.72 12.02 -4.73
CA ALA A 183 -23.08 10.72 -4.62
C ALA A 183 -24.09 9.66 -4.20
N TRP A 184 -24.93 9.94 -3.20
CA TRP A 184 -26.00 9.05 -2.75
C TRP A 184 -26.98 8.69 -3.88
N ILE A 185 -27.40 9.68 -4.71
CA ILE A 185 -28.30 9.42 -5.86
C ILE A 185 -27.60 8.51 -6.88
N HIS A 186 -26.34 8.78 -7.18
CA HIS A 186 -25.54 8.01 -8.12
C HIS A 186 -25.38 6.55 -7.66
N ASP A 187 -25.08 6.34 -6.38
CA ASP A 187 -24.89 5.00 -5.82
C ASP A 187 -26.17 4.19 -5.77
N LYS A 188 -27.28 4.85 -5.45
CA LYS A 188 -28.61 4.23 -5.50
C LYS A 188 -29.01 3.80 -6.92
N LEU A 189 -28.58 4.55 -7.93
CA LEU A 189 -28.81 4.20 -9.34
C LEU A 189 -27.89 3.06 -9.82
N HIS A 190 -26.72 2.90 -9.22
CA HIS A 190 -25.72 1.90 -9.61
C HIS A 190 -25.63 0.71 -8.64
N HIS A 191 -26.58 0.57 -7.71
CA HIS A 191 -26.65 -0.52 -6.74
C HIS A 191 -25.36 -0.72 -5.91
N THR A 192 -24.59 0.35 -5.66
CA THR A 192 -23.40 0.29 -4.82
C THR A 192 -23.78 -0.14 -3.41
N ARG A 193 -23.16 -1.19 -2.89
CA ARG A 193 -23.44 -1.71 -1.56
C ARG A 193 -22.94 -0.72 -0.50
N LEU A 194 -23.83 -0.28 0.38
CA LEU A 194 -23.52 0.70 1.45
C LEU A 194 -23.45 0.04 2.84
N GLN A 195 -23.80 -1.24 2.95
CA GLN A 195 -23.74 -1.98 4.21
C GLN A 195 -22.99 -3.28 3.99
N ALA A 196 -21.99 -3.49 4.85
CA ALA A 196 -21.24 -4.73 4.90
C ALA A 196 -22.06 -5.86 5.53
N ASP A 197 -21.98 -7.06 4.98
CA ASP A 197 -22.41 -8.26 5.68
C ASP A 197 -21.48 -8.54 6.87
N ALA A 198 -22.00 -9.17 7.92
CA ALA A 198 -21.18 -9.54 9.06
C ALA A 198 -20.04 -10.47 8.64
N LEU A 199 -18.84 -10.22 9.13
CA LEU A 199 -17.72 -11.13 8.94
C LEU A 199 -17.93 -12.43 9.74
N PRO A 200 -17.37 -13.55 9.28
CA PRO A 200 -17.28 -14.73 10.11
C PRO A 200 -16.47 -14.43 11.38
N ASP A 201 -16.61 -15.27 12.41
CA ASP A 201 -15.85 -15.13 13.65
C ASP A 201 -14.34 -15.04 13.38
N GLN A 202 -13.66 -14.20 14.16
CA GLN A 202 -12.22 -14.06 14.03
C GLN A 202 -11.52 -15.34 14.49
N LEU A 203 -10.71 -15.92 13.62
CA LEU A 203 -9.90 -17.09 13.95
C LEU A 203 -8.81 -16.74 14.99
N PRO A 204 -8.43 -17.70 15.85
CA PRO A 204 -7.33 -17.49 16.80
C PRO A 204 -6.05 -17.03 16.10
N PRO A 205 -5.17 -16.25 16.75
CA PRO A 205 -3.88 -15.91 16.18
C PRO A 205 -3.10 -17.17 15.79
N PRO A 206 -2.43 -17.17 14.62
CA PRO A 206 -1.58 -18.30 14.26
C PRO A 206 -0.38 -18.43 15.20
N PRO A 207 0.21 -19.65 15.30
CA PRO A 207 1.33 -19.90 16.19
C PRO A 207 2.56 -19.06 15.82
N GLU A 208 3.43 -18.80 16.80
CA GLU A 208 4.71 -18.15 16.56
C GLU A 208 5.56 -18.97 15.57
N CYS A 209 6.23 -18.26 14.66
CA CYS A 209 7.16 -18.86 13.71
C CYS A 209 8.25 -17.85 13.30
N GLY A 210 9.46 -18.38 13.12
CA GLY A 210 10.61 -17.53 12.75
C GLY A 210 11.15 -16.65 13.90
N PRO A 211 12.31 -16.01 13.70
CA PRO A 211 13.02 -15.25 14.73
C PRO A 211 12.71 -13.75 14.73
N MET A 212 11.99 -13.23 13.72
CA MET A 212 11.81 -11.79 13.53
C MET A 212 10.64 -11.26 14.38
N PHE A 213 10.83 -10.06 14.95
CA PHE A 213 9.72 -9.30 15.52
C PHE A 213 9.08 -8.43 14.45
N VAL A 214 7.75 -8.49 14.35
CA VAL A 214 6.98 -7.71 13.37
C VAL A 214 6.00 -6.80 14.10
N GLN A 215 6.02 -5.52 13.75
CA GLN A 215 5.07 -4.51 14.22
C GLN A 215 4.35 -3.88 13.03
N ASN A 216 3.03 -3.97 13.00
CA ASN A 216 2.23 -3.26 12.02
C ASN A 216 2.07 -1.80 12.45
N LEU A 217 2.39 -0.90 11.54
CA LEU A 217 2.34 0.55 11.71
C LEU A 217 1.23 1.11 10.82
N ARG A 218 0.43 2.04 11.34
CA ARG A 218 -0.74 2.55 10.62
C ARG A 218 -0.78 4.08 10.63
N THR A 219 -1.38 4.63 9.59
CA THR A 219 -1.90 5.99 9.60
C THR A 219 -3.41 5.94 9.39
N TYR A 220 -4.15 6.54 10.30
CA TYR A 220 -5.55 6.89 10.12
C TYR A 220 -5.73 8.37 10.42
N PRO A 221 -6.31 9.16 9.51
CA PRO A 221 -6.58 10.56 9.79
C PRO A 221 -7.72 10.69 10.80
N ALA A 222 -7.71 11.74 11.62
CA ALA A 222 -8.90 12.11 12.34
C ALA A 222 -9.97 12.62 11.35
N ILE A 223 -11.12 11.95 11.29
CA ILE A 223 -12.25 12.28 10.42
C ILE A 223 -13.51 12.59 11.23
N ARG A 224 -14.58 12.99 10.58
CA ARG A 224 -15.90 13.18 11.18
C ARG A 224 -16.98 12.61 10.26
N PRO A 225 -17.82 11.68 10.75
CA PRO A 225 -17.75 11.05 12.08
C PRO A 225 -16.42 10.28 12.28
N PRO A 226 -15.95 10.12 13.53
CA PRO A 226 -14.64 9.48 13.77
C PRO A 226 -14.71 7.97 13.56
N TYR A 227 -13.58 7.36 13.23
CA TYR A 227 -13.43 5.91 13.32
C TYR A 227 -13.64 5.46 14.77
N TYR A 228 -14.41 4.40 15.01
CA TYR A 228 -14.64 3.90 16.37
C TYR A 228 -13.37 3.33 17.01
N PHE A 229 -12.48 2.75 16.19
CA PHE A 229 -11.20 2.17 16.63
C PHE A 229 -10.05 3.19 16.70
N ALA A 230 -10.20 4.36 16.10
CA ALA A 230 -9.20 5.42 16.09
C ALA A 230 -9.86 6.83 16.09
N PRO A 231 -10.58 7.22 17.17
CA PRO A 231 -11.39 8.43 17.19
C PRO A 231 -10.59 9.73 17.00
N ASP A 232 -9.34 9.76 17.45
CA ASP A 232 -8.41 10.88 17.28
C ASP A 232 -7.44 10.70 16.12
N GLY A 233 -7.65 9.65 15.31
CA GLY A 233 -6.72 9.17 14.30
C GLY A 233 -5.55 8.38 14.89
N GLU A 234 -4.74 7.78 14.01
CA GLU A 234 -3.53 7.04 14.37
C GLU A 234 -2.34 7.50 13.52
N ARG A 235 -1.14 7.54 14.11
CA ARG A 235 0.10 7.96 13.45
C ARG A 235 1.27 7.07 13.86
N SER A 236 1.05 5.76 13.95
CA SER A 236 2.11 4.83 14.33
C SER A 236 3.18 4.70 13.24
N VAL A 237 2.85 4.91 11.95
CA VAL A 237 3.83 5.06 10.86
C VAL A 237 4.85 6.16 11.20
N ALA A 238 4.40 7.40 11.35
CA ALA A 238 5.28 8.53 11.65
C ALA A 238 6.10 8.33 12.94
N ARG A 239 5.50 7.72 13.97
CA ARG A 239 6.17 7.44 15.25
C ARG A 239 7.21 6.33 15.10
N GLY A 240 6.93 5.27 14.34
CA GLY A 240 7.83 4.17 14.07
C GLY A 240 9.10 4.65 13.36
N TYR A 241 8.94 5.36 12.24
CA TYR A 241 10.06 5.96 11.52
C TYR A 241 10.86 6.96 12.39
N THR A 242 10.16 7.82 13.13
CA THR A 242 10.85 8.77 14.02
C THR A 242 11.74 8.05 15.05
N LYS A 243 11.27 6.94 15.62
CA LYS A 243 12.05 6.15 16.57
C LYS A 243 13.22 5.46 15.90
N ALA A 244 12.99 4.79 14.77
CA ALA A 244 14.01 4.04 14.05
C ALA A 244 15.13 4.96 13.54
N ILE A 245 14.78 6.06 12.86
CA ILE A 245 15.74 7.00 12.29
C ILE A 245 16.58 7.71 13.38
N LYS A 246 15.96 8.07 14.51
CA LYS A 246 16.71 8.66 15.66
C LYS A 246 17.70 7.69 16.30
N GLN A 247 17.56 6.40 16.10
CA GLN A 247 18.49 5.38 16.60
C GLN A 247 19.51 4.94 15.57
N ALA A 248 19.40 5.41 14.33
CA ALA A 248 20.29 5.07 13.23
C ALA A 248 21.75 5.45 13.55
N ARG A 249 22.67 4.51 13.32
CA ARG A 249 24.09 4.66 13.67
C ARG A 249 25.02 4.77 12.47
N ARG A 250 24.70 4.07 11.38
CA ARG A 250 25.59 3.89 10.23
C ARG A 250 24.91 4.16 8.89
N LEU A 251 23.72 3.59 8.67
CA LEU A 251 23.05 3.62 7.38
C LEU A 251 21.54 3.73 7.54
N VAL A 252 20.94 4.65 6.81
CA VAL A 252 19.52 4.60 6.42
C VAL A 252 19.46 4.43 4.92
N TYR A 253 18.83 3.34 4.48
CA TYR A 253 18.50 3.07 3.09
C TYR A 253 17.01 3.30 2.89
N LEU A 254 16.65 4.02 1.84
CA LEU A 254 15.27 4.43 1.55
C LEU A 254 14.94 4.21 0.07
N GLU A 255 13.82 3.56 -0.21
CA GLU A 255 13.16 3.59 -1.51
C GLU A 255 11.82 4.28 -1.37
N ASP A 256 11.55 5.26 -2.20
CA ASP A 256 10.29 6.00 -2.17
C ASP A 256 9.93 6.60 -3.52
N GLN A 257 8.65 6.63 -3.79
CA GLN A 257 8.10 7.22 -5.01
C GLN A 257 8.33 8.74 -5.08
N TYR A 258 8.35 9.43 -3.95
CA TYR A 258 8.28 10.90 -3.91
C TYR A 258 9.47 11.57 -3.22
N MET A 259 9.74 11.26 -1.95
CA MET A 259 10.72 11.97 -1.08
C MET A 259 10.60 13.52 -1.19
N TRP A 260 9.37 14.05 -1.11
CA TRP A 260 9.11 15.46 -1.41
C TRP A 260 8.65 16.32 -0.23
N SER A 261 8.58 15.77 0.98
CA SER A 261 8.11 16.49 2.17
C SER A 261 9.27 17.07 2.98
N ALA A 262 9.30 18.38 3.14
CA ALA A 262 10.28 19.04 4.00
C ALA A 262 10.16 18.63 5.48
N GLU A 263 8.95 18.28 5.96
CA GLU A 263 8.75 17.82 7.33
C GLU A 263 9.35 16.43 7.56
N VAL A 264 9.19 15.54 6.58
CA VAL A 264 9.80 14.20 6.62
C VAL A 264 11.32 14.29 6.43
N ALA A 265 11.79 15.09 5.45
CA ALA A 265 13.21 15.30 5.21
C ALA A 265 13.96 15.89 6.44
N ARG A 266 13.28 16.72 7.24
CA ARG A 266 13.87 17.25 8.49
C ARG A 266 14.26 16.17 9.46
N LEU A 267 13.51 15.08 9.57
CA LEU A 267 13.83 13.96 10.43
C LEU A 267 15.18 13.32 10.04
N PHE A 268 15.40 13.11 8.74
CA PHE A 268 16.66 12.59 8.23
C PHE A 268 17.81 13.60 8.39
N ALA A 269 17.54 14.87 8.13
CA ALA A 269 18.52 15.95 8.27
C ALA A 269 18.99 16.09 9.74
N GLU A 270 18.08 16.04 10.71
CA GLU A 270 18.42 16.05 12.13
C GLU A 270 19.27 14.84 12.50
N ALA A 271 18.90 13.63 12.08
CA ALA A 271 19.69 12.42 12.36
C ALA A 271 21.09 12.48 11.74
N LEU A 272 21.23 13.03 10.53
CA LEU A 272 22.52 13.22 9.85
C LEU A 272 23.40 14.27 10.55
N ALA A 273 22.80 15.35 11.07
CA ALA A 273 23.51 16.39 11.82
C ALA A 273 23.99 15.88 13.19
N ASP A 274 23.13 15.11 13.87
CA ASP A 274 23.42 14.56 15.19
C ASP A 274 24.45 13.42 15.14
N ASN A 275 24.54 12.70 14.01
CA ASN A 275 25.45 11.56 13.87
C ASN A 275 26.36 11.69 12.64
N PRO A 276 27.66 12.07 12.82
CA PRO A 276 28.59 12.25 11.72
C PRO A 276 29.01 10.95 11.01
N ARG A 277 28.61 9.78 11.50
CA ARG A 277 28.88 8.48 10.87
C ARG A 277 27.68 7.94 10.08
N LEU A 278 26.54 8.60 10.18
CA LEU A 278 25.32 8.17 9.49
C LEU A 278 25.40 8.54 8.01
N HIS A 279 25.10 7.58 7.16
CA HIS A 279 24.89 7.77 5.73
C HIS A 279 23.42 7.58 5.40
N LEU A 280 22.94 8.34 4.43
CA LEU A 280 21.60 8.21 3.85
C LEU A 280 21.73 7.85 2.37
N VAL A 281 21.13 6.73 1.98
CA VAL A 281 20.98 6.30 0.59
C VAL A 281 19.51 6.36 0.23
N VAL A 282 19.16 7.05 -0.84
CA VAL A 282 17.79 7.26 -1.31
C VAL A 282 17.67 6.81 -2.76
N ILE A 283 16.73 5.93 -3.03
CA ILE A 283 16.34 5.52 -4.38
C ILE A 283 14.98 6.11 -4.70
N VAL A 284 14.89 6.86 -5.78
CA VAL A 284 13.64 7.52 -6.24
C VAL A 284 13.52 7.40 -7.75
N PRO A 285 12.29 7.44 -8.30
CA PRO A 285 12.15 7.46 -9.76
C PRO A 285 12.79 8.72 -10.35
N ARG A 286 13.38 8.60 -11.54
CA ARG A 286 14.04 9.71 -12.24
C ARG A 286 13.08 10.88 -12.46
N VAL A 287 11.89 10.59 -12.95
CA VAL A 287 10.80 11.56 -13.17
C VAL A 287 9.49 11.00 -12.59
N PRO A 288 8.46 11.84 -12.37
CA PRO A 288 7.13 11.38 -12.02
C PRO A 288 6.52 10.45 -13.08
N ASP A 289 5.48 9.71 -12.69
CA ASP A 289 4.75 8.76 -13.55
C ASP A 289 4.00 9.42 -14.72
N GLN A 290 3.62 10.70 -14.58
CA GLN A 290 2.84 11.43 -15.58
C GLN A 290 3.58 12.68 -16.06
N ASP A 291 3.51 12.91 -17.37
CA ASP A 291 3.94 14.16 -17.98
C ASP A 291 2.95 15.29 -17.66
N GLY A 292 3.49 16.50 -17.47
CA GLY A 292 2.69 17.71 -17.35
C GLY A 292 3.20 18.70 -16.30
N ALA A 293 3.29 19.96 -16.69
CA ALA A 293 3.88 21.03 -15.87
C ALA A 293 3.17 21.26 -14.53
N PHE A 294 1.89 20.89 -14.40
CA PHE A 294 1.11 21.06 -13.18
C PHE A 294 1.32 19.95 -12.16
N VAL A 295 1.74 18.76 -12.61
CA VAL A 295 1.98 17.59 -11.74
C VAL A 295 3.48 17.43 -11.50
N GLU A 296 4.28 17.43 -12.54
CA GLU A 296 5.71 17.17 -12.50
C GLU A 296 6.50 18.24 -11.72
N ARG A 297 6.30 19.52 -12.02
CA ARG A 297 7.08 20.61 -11.41
C ARG A 297 6.96 20.69 -9.89
N PRO A 298 5.75 20.67 -9.29
CA PRO A 298 5.62 20.70 -7.83
C PRO A 298 6.28 19.51 -7.14
N GLN A 299 6.18 18.32 -7.74
CA GLN A 299 6.81 17.11 -7.20
C GLN A 299 8.33 17.20 -7.24
N LEU A 300 8.91 17.58 -8.37
CA LEU A 300 10.37 17.73 -8.53
C LEU A 300 10.93 18.84 -7.64
N VAL A 301 10.25 19.97 -7.49
CA VAL A 301 10.68 21.06 -6.60
C VAL A 301 10.65 20.61 -5.14
N GLY A 302 9.59 19.94 -4.70
CA GLY A 302 9.48 19.42 -3.34
C GLY A 302 10.56 18.37 -3.04
N ARG A 303 10.80 17.45 -3.98
CA ARG A 303 11.87 16.45 -3.89
C ARG A 303 13.25 17.11 -3.81
N TRP A 304 13.53 18.07 -4.69
CA TRP A 304 14.80 18.78 -4.68
C TRP A 304 15.04 19.49 -3.34
N GLN A 305 14.04 20.18 -2.80
CA GLN A 305 14.14 20.86 -1.50
C GLN A 305 14.41 19.88 -0.35
N ALA A 306 13.71 18.73 -0.34
CA ALA A 306 13.89 17.70 0.66
C ALA A 306 15.30 17.08 0.63
N ILE A 307 15.76 16.72 -0.57
CA ILE A 307 17.10 16.15 -0.79
C ILE A 307 18.19 17.17 -0.42
N GLU A 308 18.05 18.43 -0.83
CA GLU A 308 19.02 19.47 -0.52
C GLU A 308 19.11 19.76 0.98
N MET A 309 17.99 19.68 1.71
CA MET A 309 18.00 19.76 3.17
C MET A 309 18.85 18.64 3.80
N CYS A 310 18.66 17.41 3.34
CA CYS A 310 19.45 16.26 3.81
C CYS A 310 20.95 16.40 3.43
N ARG A 311 21.25 16.83 2.19
CA ARG A 311 22.62 17.02 1.71
C ARG A 311 23.38 18.06 2.51
N ARG A 312 22.75 19.18 2.88
CA ARG A 312 23.37 20.22 3.72
C ARG A 312 23.69 19.70 5.10
N ALA A 313 22.80 18.92 5.72
CA ALA A 313 23.02 18.33 7.02
C ALA A 313 24.04 17.18 6.99
N GLY A 314 24.07 16.43 5.89
CA GLY A 314 24.90 15.24 5.75
C GLY A 314 26.31 15.47 5.23
N GLU A 315 26.65 16.64 4.70
CA GLU A 315 28.03 17.01 4.27
C GLU A 315 28.74 15.92 3.44
N GLY A 316 28.10 15.44 2.35
CA GLY A 316 28.64 14.38 1.48
C GLY A 316 28.25 12.93 1.86
N ARG A 317 27.45 12.74 2.92
CA ARG A 317 26.96 11.44 3.36
C ARG A 317 25.55 11.09 2.85
N VAL A 318 25.02 11.87 1.92
CA VAL A 318 23.70 11.66 1.30
C VAL A 318 23.87 11.31 -0.16
N HIS A 319 23.43 10.12 -0.52
CA HIS A 319 23.54 9.54 -1.85
C HIS A 319 22.15 9.30 -2.41
N VAL A 320 21.85 9.86 -3.57
CA VAL A 320 20.55 9.75 -4.21
C VAL A 320 20.74 9.16 -5.59
N PHE A 321 19.98 8.12 -5.87
CA PHE A 321 20.04 7.36 -7.12
C PHE A 321 18.65 7.20 -7.71
N ASP A 322 18.61 6.98 -8.99
CA ASP A 322 17.51 6.31 -9.70
C ASP A 322 18.00 4.96 -10.24
N VAL A 323 17.06 4.15 -10.75
CA VAL A 323 17.34 2.84 -11.32
C VAL A 323 17.02 2.89 -12.81
N GLU A 324 17.82 2.23 -13.62
CA GLU A 324 17.53 1.98 -15.05
C GLU A 324 17.79 0.49 -15.36
N ASN A 325 17.06 -0.02 -16.35
CA ASN A 325 17.26 -1.38 -16.83
C ASN A 325 18.46 -1.46 -17.81
N HIS A 326 18.73 -2.65 -18.33
CA HIS A 326 19.86 -2.88 -19.24
C HIS A 326 19.78 -2.11 -20.56
N ASP A 327 18.59 -1.66 -20.97
CA ASP A 327 18.36 -0.83 -22.15
C ASP A 327 18.42 0.69 -21.82
N SER A 328 18.87 1.05 -20.62
CA SER A 328 18.92 2.41 -20.09
C SER A 328 17.55 3.11 -20.03
N VAL A 329 16.47 2.33 -19.95
CA VAL A 329 15.15 2.84 -19.65
C VAL A 329 15.02 3.03 -18.15
N PRO A 330 14.58 4.21 -17.66
CA PRO A 330 14.36 4.42 -16.23
C PRO A 330 13.33 3.44 -15.66
N VAL A 331 13.59 2.92 -14.48
CA VAL A 331 12.64 2.09 -13.72
C VAL A 331 11.82 2.99 -12.81
N TYR A 332 10.50 2.87 -12.85
CA TYR A 332 9.64 3.61 -11.94
C TYR A 332 9.65 2.96 -10.56
N VAL A 333 10.30 3.60 -9.61
CA VAL A 333 10.37 3.14 -8.22
C VAL A 333 9.08 3.54 -7.50
N HIS A 334 8.24 2.55 -7.20
CA HIS A 334 7.01 2.72 -6.42
C HIS A 334 7.10 2.11 -5.02
N ALA A 335 8.17 1.41 -4.72
CA ALA A 335 8.43 0.82 -3.41
C ALA A 335 8.40 1.88 -2.29
N LYS A 336 7.99 1.47 -1.09
CA LYS A 336 8.06 2.24 0.15
C LYS A 336 8.80 1.39 1.16
N VAL A 337 10.12 1.53 1.15
CA VAL A 337 11.05 0.73 1.94
C VAL A 337 11.97 1.64 2.74
N CYS A 338 12.18 1.32 4.00
CA CYS A 338 13.22 1.93 4.81
C CYS A 338 13.96 0.87 5.58
N VAL A 339 15.28 0.83 5.45
CA VAL A 339 16.14 -0.05 6.24
C VAL A 339 17.07 0.79 7.10
N VAL A 340 17.19 0.47 8.37
CA VAL A 340 18.05 1.16 9.33
C VAL A 340 19.05 0.17 9.91
N ASP A 341 20.34 0.38 9.63
CA ASP A 341 21.49 -0.36 10.19
C ASP A 341 21.40 -1.90 10.05
N ASP A 342 20.69 -2.40 9.05
CA ASP A 342 20.44 -3.84 8.82
C ASP A 342 19.70 -4.57 9.98
N VAL A 343 19.18 -3.83 10.96
CA VAL A 343 18.46 -4.40 12.11
C VAL A 343 16.97 -4.10 12.10
N TRP A 344 16.56 -3.03 11.43
CA TRP A 344 15.15 -2.68 11.29
C TRP A 344 14.82 -2.35 9.84
N ALA A 345 13.72 -2.91 9.35
CA ALA A 345 13.20 -2.60 8.03
C ALA A 345 11.70 -2.32 8.11
N SER A 346 11.20 -1.44 7.25
CA SER A 346 9.77 -1.23 7.05
C SER A 346 9.43 -1.32 5.57
N VAL A 347 8.35 -2.04 5.27
CA VAL A 347 7.76 -2.13 3.93
C VAL A 347 6.25 -1.93 4.06
N GLY A 348 5.67 -1.11 3.19
CA GLY A 348 4.25 -0.83 3.25
C GLY A 348 3.72 0.05 2.14
N SER A 349 2.61 0.72 2.41
CA SER A 349 1.94 1.60 1.47
C SER A 349 2.34 3.08 1.63
N ASP A 350 2.92 3.46 2.75
CA ASP A 350 3.16 4.85 3.13
C ASP A 350 4.38 5.46 2.45
N ASN A 351 4.15 6.43 1.61
CA ASN A 351 5.21 7.25 1.03
C ASN A 351 5.86 8.16 2.08
N PHE A 352 7.13 8.51 1.86
CA PHE A 352 7.87 9.46 2.71
C PHE A 352 7.42 10.90 2.44
N ASN A 353 6.17 11.14 2.74
CA ASN A 353 5.55 12.45 2.61
C ASN A 353 4.55 12.72 3.74
N ARG A 354 4.20 13.99 3.93
CA ARG A 354 3.25 14.40 4.95
C ARG A 354 1.89 13.76 4.79
N ARG A 355 1.47 13.53 3.55
CA ARG A 355 0.15 13.02 3.22
C ARG A 355 -0.03 11.61 3.79
N SER A 356 0.87 10.68 3.46
CA SER A 356 0.85 9.32 3.99
C SER A 356 1.02 9.25 5.50
N TRP A 357 1.73 10.22 6.11
CA TRP A 357 1.95 10.24 7.55
C TRP A 357 0.83 10.88 8.36
N THR A 358 -0.17 11.53 7.72
CA THR A 358 -1.20 12.31 8.46
C THR A 358 -2.58 12.35 7.83
N HIS A 359 -2.76 12.03 6.56
CA HIS A 359 -4.00 12.29 5.81
C HIS A 359 -4.64 11.05 5.21
N ASP A 360 -3.84 10.18 4.59
CA ASP A 360 -4.32 8.95 3.97
C ASP A 360 -4.44 7.84 5.03
N SER A 361 -5.15 6.77 4.72
CA SER A 361 -5.08 5.54 5.51
C SER A 361 -3.98 4.67 4.97
N GLU A 362 -2.97 4.36 5.78
CA GLU A 362 -1.77 3.63 5.38
C GLU A 362 -1.50 2.45 6.30
N LEU A 363 -0.75 1.48 5.80
CA LEU A 363 -0.27 0.34 6.56
C LEU A 363 1.14 -0.04 6.12
N SER A 364 2.02 -0.24 7.10
CA SER A 364 3.35 -0.83 6.89
C SER A 364 3.66 -1.86 7.95
N SER A 365 4.52 -2.80 7.63
CA SER A 365 5.07 -3.73 8.60
C SER A 365 6.53 -3.40 8.85
N GLY A 366 6.82 -3.02 10.09
CA GLY A 366 8.19 -2.88 10.59
C GLY A 366 8.70 -4.23 11.07
N VAL A 367 9.84 -4.67 10.57
CA VAL A 367 10.50 -5.93 10.93
C VAL A 367 11.78 -5.59 11.69
N LEU A 368 11.96 -6.19 12.85
CA LEU A 368 13.15 -6.06 13.67
C LEU A 368 13.87 -7.41 13.74
N ASP A 369 15.12 -7.42 13.31
CA ASP A 369 16.07 -8.52 13.48
C ASP A 369 16.92 -8.25 14.73
N THR A 370 17.00 -9.22 15.67
CA THR A 370 17.70 -9.05 16.98
C THR A 370 18.78 -10.10 17.21
#